data_76205b594b385cddf277bdb7cd7a6f72
#
_entry.id   76205b594b385cddf277bdb7cd7a6f72
#
_cell.length_a   1.000
_cell.length_b   1.000
_cell.length_c   1.000
_cell.angle_alpha   90.00
_cell.angle_beta   90.00
_cell.angle_gamma   90.00
#
_symmetry.space_group_name_H-M   'P 1'
#
loop_
_entity.id
_entity.type
_entity.pdbx_description
1 polymer ?
#
loop_
_entity_poly.entity_id
_entity_poly.type
_entity_poly.pdbx_seq_one_letter_code
_entity_poly.pdbx_strand_id
1 'polypeptide(L)'
;SGNKKLLLSARANSPRVNFCSSTPENPAQPPMFCMLLRKRIGGGKLVGLRQNGCDRVLMLDFECVNELGDTVMIAVVCEIMGMYSNIIIVDSNGVIIDSLKRVDLTMSSKRLVLPNIKYELPESQNKLNLLECTALDVCTAVKNLDTEMPLNKALLRTIEGVSPIVCREIEYKVMEGATNKIEGVLFDRL
;
A
#
# COMPACT_ATOMS: atom_id res chain seq x y z
N SER A 1 -16.06 5.20 -24.95
CA SER A 1 -15.06 5.43 -23.90
C SER A 1 -15.34 6.77 -23.22
N GLY A 2 -15.82 6.76 -21.98
CA GLY A 2 -16.10 7.99 -21.23
C GLY A 2 -14.91 8.38 -20.36
N ASN A 3 -14.80 9.66 -19.98
CA ASN A 3 -13.81 10.15 -19.04
C ASN A 3 -14.05 9.53 -17.66
N LYS A 4 -13.08 8.74 -17.19
CA LYS A 4 -13.10 8.17 -15.84
C LYS A 4 -12.32 9.08 -14.90
N LYS A 5 -12.85 9.32 -13.70
CA LYS A 5 -12.19 10.10 -12.66
C LYS A 5 -11.58 9.16 -11.64
N LEU A 6 -10.28 9.27 -11.39
CA LEU A 6 -9.57 8.52 -10.36
C LEU A 6 -9.30 9.43 -9.16
N LEU A 7 -9.75 9.00 -7.99
CA LEU A 7 -9.47 9.66 -6.71
C LEU A 7 -8.26 8.99 -6.06
N LEU A 8 -7.26 9.79 -5.73
CA LEU A 8 -6.12 9.41 -4.90
C LEU A 8 -6.24 10.15 -3.57
N SER A 9 -6.42 9.43 -2.47
CA SER A 9 -6.58 10.01 -1.14
C SER A 9 -5.53 9.45 -0.18
N ALA A 10 -4.73 10.35 0.40
CA ALA A 10 -3.79 10.06 1.49
C ALA A 10 -4.29 10.59 2.85
N ARG A 11 -5.62 10.75 3.01
CA ARG A 11 -6.22 11.12 4.30
C ARG A 11 -6.07 9.97 5.29
N ALA A 12 -5.61 10.27 6.52
CA ALA A 12 -5.37 9.26 7.56
C ALA A 12 -6.58 8.34 7.83
N ASN A 13 -7.79 8.91 7.86
CA ASN A 13 -9.02 8.18 8.19
C ASN A 13 -9.70 7.50 6.98
N SER A 14 -9.31 7.85 5.76
CA SER A 14 -9.91 7.29 4.54
C SER A 14 -8.95 7.29 3.36
N PRO A 15 -7.76 6.67 3.52
CA PRO A 15 -6.83 6.57 2.42
C PRO A 15 -7.35 5.56 1.39
N ARG A 16 -7.32 5.94 0.11
CA ARG A 16 -7.83 5.06 -0.95
C ARG A 16 -7.44 5.52 -2.33
N VAL A 17 -7.48 4.59 -3.27
CA VAL A 17 -7.46 4.84 -4.70
C VAL A 17 -8.72 4.19 -5.29
N ASN A 18 -9.58 4.98 -5.90
CA ASN A 18 -10.83 4.46 -6.49
C ASN A 18 -11.36 5.37 -7.60
N PHE A 19 -12.16 4.81 -8.48
CA PHE A 19 -12.94 5.60 -9.42
C PHE A 19 -14.07 6.33 -8.69
N CYS A 20 -14.36 7.58 -9.11
CA CYS A 20 -15.46 8.36 -8.57
C CYS A 20 -16.32 8.95 -9.69
N SER A 21 -17.62 9.05 -9.41
CA SER A 21 -18.60 9.67 -10.32
C SER A 21 -18.71 11.19 -10.10
N SER A 22 -18.51 11.64 -8.86
CA SER A 22 -18.54 13.06 -8.49
C SER A 22 -17.13 13.59 -8.26
N THR A 23 -16.90 14.86 -8.52
CA THR A 23 -15.66 15.55 -8.20
C THR A 23 -15.89 16.42 -6.97
N PRO A 24 -15.07 16.30 -5.91
CA PRO A 24 -15.11 17.26 -4.80
C PRO A 24 -14.88 18.70 -5.33
N GLU A 25 -15.38 19.67 -4.61
CA GLU A 25 -15.08 21.08 -4.92
C GLU A 25 -13.56 21.32 -4.83
N ASN A 26 -13.06 22.02 -5.85
CA ASN A 26 -11.66 22.40 -5.87
C ASN A 26 -11.44 23.61 -4.96
N PRO A 27 -10.34 23.68 -4.19
CA PRO A 27 -9.99 24.88 -3.47
C PRO A 27 -9.68 26.02 -4.47
N ALA A 28 -9.94 27.27 -4.06
CA ALA A 28 -9.69 28.45 -4.89
C ALA A 28 -8.21 28.53 -5.35
N GLN A 29 -7.28 28.13 -4.46
CA GLN A 29 -5.87 27.98 -4.82
C GLN A 29 -5.46 26.51 -4.70
N PRO A 30 -4.99 25.89 -5.78
CA PRO A 30 -4.50 24.52 -5.72
C PRO A 30 -3.21 24.44 -4.91
N PRO A 31 -3.04 23.40 -4.06
CA PRO A 31 -1.79 23.16 -3.34
C PRO A 31 -0.59 22.98 -4.28
N MET A 32 0.61 23.33 -3.82
CA MET A 32 1.87 23.22 -4.59
C MET A 32 2.06 21.82 -5.20
N PHE A 33 1.80 20.78 -4.44
CA PHE A 33 1.90 19.40 -4.92
C PHE A 33 0.94 19.11 -6.09
N CYS A 34 -0.28 19.68 -6.06
CA CYS A 34 -1.24 19.55 -7.17
C CYS A 34 -0.73 20.27 -8.43
N MET A 35 -0.12 21.44 -8.26
CA MET A 35 0.50 22.17 -9.38
C MET A 35 1.67 21.40 -9.97
N LEU A 36 2.48 20.79 -9.13
CA LEU A 36 3.59 19.94 -9.57
C LEU A 36 3.09 18.71 -10.35
N LEU A 37 2.05 18.02 -9.84
CA LEU A 37 1.41 16.92 -10.58
C LEU A 37 0.93 17.37 -11.96
N ARG A 38 0.22 18.49 -12.05
CA ARG A 38 -0.23 19.05 -13.34
C ARG A 38 0.94 19.33 -14.30
N LYS A 39 2.02 19.89 -13.78
CA LYS A 39 3.22 20.19 -14.57
C LYS A 39 3.92 18.92 -15.06
N ARG A 40 4.02 17.89 -14.23
CA ARG A 40 4.83 16.69 -14.50
C ARG A 40 4.09 15.60 -15.29
N ILE A 41 2.81 15.39 -15.00
CA ILE A 41 2.01 14.32 -15.62
C ILE A 41 0.80 14.82 -16.40
N GLY A 42 0.57 16.15 -16.45
CA GLY A 42 -0.50 16.71 -17.24
C GLY A 42 -0.31 16.41 -18.73
N GLY A 43 -1.33 15.82 -19.37
CA GLY A 43 -1.23 15.34 -20.76
C GLY A 43 -0.47 14.03 -20.94
N GLY A 44 0.09 13.46 -19.87
CA GLY A 44 0.77 12.17 -19.89
C GLY A 44 -0.18 10.99 -20.11
N LYS A 45 0.35 9.92 -20.65
CA LYS A 45 -0.38 8.67 -20.91
C LYS A 45 -0.08 7.67 -19.80
N LEU A 46 -1.12 7.14 -19.12
CA LEU A 46 -0.97 6.02 -18.19
C LEU A 46 -0.61 4.77 -18.99
N VAL A 47 0.57 4.23 -18.76
CA VAL A 47 1.12 3.06 -19.47
C VAL A 47 1.31 1.85 -18.59
N GLY A 48 1.30 2.01 -17.25
CA GLY A 48 1.47 0.91 -16.31
C GLY A 48 0.72 1.11 -15.01
N LEU A 49 0.35 -0.01 -14.40
CA LEU A 49 -0.21 -0.10 -13.06
C LEU A 49 0.46 -1.26 -12.36
N ARG A 50 1.12 -0.99 -11.23
CA ARG A 50 1.88 -1.99 -10.48
C ARG A 50 1.51 -1.96 -9.00
N GLN A 51 1.51 -3.13 -8.39
CA GLN A 51 1.38 -3.32 -6.94
C GLN A 51 2.43 -4.35 -6.52
N ASN A 52 3.05 -4.15 -5.37
CA ASN A 52 4.04 -5.07 -4.83
C ASN A 52 3.33 -6.10 -3.92
N GLY A 53 3.12 -7.32 -4.42
CA GLY A 53 2.43 -8.36 -3.67
C GLY A 53 1.08 -7.90 -3.10
N CYS A 54 0.86 -8.17 -1.82
CA CYS A 54 -0.30 -7.70 -1.07
C CYS A 54 -0.10 -6.36 -0.38
N ASP A 55 1.04 -5.69 -0.59
CA ASP A 55 1.30 -4.36 -0.04
C ASP A 55 0.29 -3.33 -0.54
N ARG A 56 -0.07 -2.40 0.33
CA ARG A 56 -0.97 -1.29 -0.01
C ARG A 56 -0.23 -0.13 -0.66
N VAL A 57 0.66 -0.46 -1.61
CA VAL A 57 1.42 0.48 -2.43
C VAL A 57 1.05 0.27 -3.88
N LEU A 58 0.42 1.27 -4.48
CA LEU A 58 0.03 1.27 -5.88
C LEU A 58 0.90 2.25 -6.65
N MET A 59 1.48 1.81 -7.76
CA MET A 59 2.28 2.64 -8.65
C MET A 59 1.56 2.82 -9.98
N LEU A 60 1.40 4.07 -10.39
CA LEU A 60 0.81 4.50 -11.66
C LEU A 60 1.95 5.04 -12.53
N ASP A 61 2.30 4.34 -13.60
CA ASP A 61 3.40 4.73 -14.50
C ASP A 61 2.84 5.55 -15.67
N PHE A 62 3.38 6.75 -15.84
CA PHE A 62 2.99 7.69 -16.89
C PHE A 62 4.14 7.92 -17.85
N GLU A 63 3.85 7.83 -19.14
CA GLU A 63 4.68 8.36 -20.21
C GLU A 63 4.31 9.82 -20.44
N CYS A 64 5.27 10.71 -20.25
CA CYS A 64 5.08 12.16 -20.31
C CYS A 64 6.10 12.79 -21.25
N VAL A 65 5.83 14.02 -21.67
CA VAL A 65 6.79 14.85 -22.42
C VAL A 65 7.30 15.95 -21.48
N ASN A 66 8.62 16.05 -21.35
CA ASN A 66 9.25 17.10 -20.54
C ASN A 66 9.27 18.47 -21.27
N GLU A 67 9.78 19.51 -20.61
CA GLU A 67 9.87 20.87 -21.18
C GLU A 67 10.82 20.96 -22.39
N LEU A 68 11.71 20.00 -22.58
CA LEU A 68 12.65 19.90 -23.71
C LEU A 68 12.08 19.12 -24.90
N GLY A 69 10.90 18.52 -24.73
CA GLY A 69 10.25 17.68 -25.75
C GLY A 69 10.64 16.20 -25.67
N ASP A 70 11.44 15.78 -24.68
CA ASP A 70 11.83 14.38 -24.52
C ASP A 70 10.72 13.57 -23.83
N THR A 71 10.59 12.32 -24.26
CA THR A 71 9.71 11.35 -23.58
C THR A 71 10.38 10.89 -22.29
N VAL A 72 9.67 11.03 -21.16
CA VAL A 72 10.11 10.66 -19.83
C VAL A 72 9.08 9.80 -19.12
N MET A 73 9.55 8.88 -18.29
CA MET A 73 8.69 8.06 -17.43
C MET A 73 8.60 8.68 -16.04
N ILE A 74 7.38 8.82 -15.54
CA ILE A 74 7.10 9.33 -14.18
C ILE A 74 6.13 8.37 -13.51
N ALA A 75 6.47 7.93 -12.31
CA ALA A 75 5.60 7.11 -11.47
C ALA A 75 4.92 7.97 -10.40
N VAL A 76 3.60 7.79 -10.24
CA VAL A 76 2.86 8.28 -9.08
C VAL A 76 2.63 7.12 -8.14
N VAL A 77 3.29 7.14 -7.00
CA VAL A 77 3.21 6.11 -5.97
C VAL A 77 2.19 6.51 -4.92
N CYS A 78 1.20 5.66 -4.71
CA CYS A 78 0.15 5.83 -3.71
C CYS A 78 0.34 4.81 -2.59
N GLU A 79 0.79 5.25 -1.43
CA GLU A 79 0.91 4.46 -0.21
C GLU A 79 -0.37 4.60 0.61
N ILE A 80 -1.07 3.48 0.88
CA ILE A 80 -2.37 3.46 1.54
C ILE A 80 -2.24 2.80 2.91
N MET A 81 -1.69 3.55 3.89
CA MET A 81 -1.28 3.03 5.21
C MET A 81 -1.82 3.89 6.36
N GLY A 82 -3.10 4.24 6.35
CA GLY A 82 -3.72 5.04 7.39
C GLY A 82 -3.04 6.40 7.55
N MET A 83 -2.55 6.71 8.73
CA MET A 83 -1.85 7.98 9.03
C MET A 83 -0.55 8.17 8.21
N TYR A 84 0.10 7.08 7.83
CA TYR A 84 1.33 7.09 7.03
C TYR A 84 1.08 7.11 5.53
N SER A 85 -0.18 7.20 5.10
CA SER A 85 -0.51 7.28 3.68
C SER A 85 0.10 8.51 3.02
N ASN A 86 0.61 8.31 1.80
CA ASN A 86 1.29 9.35 1.04
C ASN A 86 1.02 9.22 -0.46
N ILE A 87 1.27 10.28 -1.22
CA ILE A 87 1.32 10.28 -2.68
C ILE A 87 2.66 10.87 -3.06
N ILE A 88 3.47 10.14 -3.81
CA ILE A 88 4.86 10.46 -4.09
C ILE A 88 5.04 10.43 -5.62
N ILE A 89 5.76 11.40 -6.16
CA ILE A 89 6.14 11.43 -7.58
C ILE A 89 7.60 11.01 -7.69
N VAL A 90 7.86 10.03 -8.56
CA VAL A 90 9.18 9.43 -8.75
C VAL A 90 9.54 9.48 -10.22
N ASP A 91 10.78 9.80 -10.53
CA ASP A 91 11.32 9.81 -11.90
C ASP A 91 11.72 8.40 -12.40
N SER A 92 12.18 8.33 -13.63
CA SER A 92 12.63 7.09 -14.26
C SER A 92 13.85 6.42 -13.59
N ASN A 93 14.61 7.18 -12.81
CA ASN A 93 15.76 6.68 -12.05
C ASN A 93 15.38 6.22 -10.63
N GLY A 94 14.10 6.28 -10.28
CA GLY A 94 13.62 5.97 -8.94
C GLY A 94 13.89 7.07 -7.92
N VAL A 95 14.15 8.31 -8.36
CA VAL A 95 14.39 9.44 -7.48
C VAL A 95 13.08 10.20 -7.22
N ILE A 96 12.82 10.54 -5.96
CA ILE A 96 11.64 11.30 -5.56
C ILE A 96 11.74 12.72 -6.12
N ILE A 97 10.77 13.11 -6.92
CA ILE A 97 10.60 14.49 -7.39
C ILE A 97 9.99 15.34 -6.29
N ASP A 98 8.89 14.87 -5.70
CA ASP A 98 8.26 15.43 -4.50
C ASP A 98 7.19 14.46 -3.95
N SER A 99 6.61 14.83 -2.81
CA SER A 99 5.57 14.06 -2.12
C SER A 99 4.53 14.95 -1.48
N LEU A 100 3.31 14.43 -1.31
CA LEU A 100 2.24 15.13 -0.61
C LEU A 100 2.58 15.41 0.85
N LYS A 101 3.27 14.43 1.50
CA LYS A 101 3.79 14.55 2.87
C LYS A 101 5.28 14.23 2.82
N ARG A 102 6.11 15.21 3.14
CA ARG A 102 7.55 15.00 3.29
C ARG A 102 7.82 14.37 4.66
N VAL A 103 8.69 13.37 4.68
CA VAL A 103 9.09 12.65 5.89
C VAL A 103 10.59 12.78 6.03
N ASP A 104 11.03 13.49 7.05
CA ASP A 104 12.44 13.72 7.39
C ASP A 104 12.89 12.89 8.59
N LEU A 105 14.14 13.05 9.00
CA LEU A 105 14.75 12.33 10.13
C LEU A 105 14.08 12.61 11.48
N THR A 106 13.38 13.74 11.62
CA THR A 106 12.66 14.08 12.85
C THR A 106 11.33 13.32 12.95
N MET A 107 10.75 12.96 11.81
CA MET A 107 9.47 12.25 11.72
C MET A 107 9.64 10.73 11.65
N SER A 108 10.75 10.26 11.07
CA SER A 108 11.03 8.83 10.93
C SER A 108 12.54 8.58 10.90
N SER A 109 13.02 7.70 11.77
CA SER A 109 14.40 7.19 11.73
C SER A 109 14.60 6.07 10.71
N LYS A 110 13.52 5.50 10.17
CA LYS A 110 13.56 4.30 9.32
C LYS A 110 13.59 4.61 7.83
N ARG A 111 12.82 5.61 7.40
CA ARG A 111 12.62 5.89 5.98
C ARG A 111 12.37 7.38 5.75
N LEU A 112 13.07 7.93 4.77
CA LEU A 112 12.92 9.30 4.35
C LEU A 112 12.04 9.39 3.10
N VAL A 113 11.21 10.43 3.01
CA VAL A 113 10.46 10.76 1.81
C VAL A 113 10.65 12.25 1.52
N LEU A 114 11.75 12.56 0.84
CA LEU A 114 12.18 13.91 0.51
C LEU A 114 12.55 14.01 -0.97
N PRO A 115 12.44 15.20 -1.58
CA PRO A 115 12.95 15.41 -2.94
C PRO A 115 14.44 15.07 -3.08
N ASN A 116 14.81 14.56 -4.24
CA ASN A 116 16.17 14.21 -4.65
C ASN A 116 16.81 13.01 -3.93
N ILE A 117 16.03 12.22 -3.18
CA ILE A 117 16.50 10.93 -2.66
C ILE A 117 15.82 9.78 -3.41
N LYS A 118 16.42 8.59 -3.40
CA LYS A 118 15.80 7.39 -3.96
C LYS A 118 14.54 7.01 -3.20
N TYR A 119 13.51 6.64 -3.95
CA TYR A 119 12.30 6.06 -3.37
C TYR A 119 12.61 4.63 -2.91
N GLU A 120 12.31 4.35 -1.69
CA GLU A 120 12.35 3.01 -1.11
C GLU A 120 10.92 2.57 -0.74
N LEU A 121 10.61 1.31 -0.98
CA LEU A 121 9.35 0.73 -0.52
C LEU A 121 9.29 0.77 1.02
N PRO A 122 8.09 0.88 1.62
CA PRO A 122 7.92 0.62 3.04
C PRO A 122 8.52 -0.73 3.43
N GLU A 123 9.02 -0.82 4.67
CA GLU A 123 9.59 -2.09 5.17
C GLU A 123 8.58 -3.23 5.03
N SER A 124 9.01 -4.33 4.40
CA SER A 124 8.26 -5.58 4.41
C SER A 124 8.15 -6.11 5.84
N GLN A 125 6.98 -6.64 6.18
CA GLN A 125 6.74 -7.24 7.49
C GLN A 125 7.28 -8.68 7.59
N ASN A 126 7.99 -9.19 6.57
CA ASN A 126 8.50 -10.57 6.47
C ASN A 126 7.40 -11.63 6.74
N LYS A 127 6.21 -11.37 6.21
CA LYS A 127 5.06 -12.28 6.31
C LYS A 127 4.92 -13.10 5.04
N LEU A 128 4.21 -14.21 5.13
CA LEU A 128 3.86 -15.03 3.97
C LEU A 128 2.92 -14.25 3.05
N ASN A 129 3.26 -14.19 1.77
CA ASN A 129 2.39 -13.61 0.76
C ASN A 129 1.18 -14.53 0.54
N LEU A 130 -0.03 -14.03 0.85
CA LEU A 130 -1.27 -14.80 0.72
C LEU A 130 -1.50 -15.36 -0.71
N LEU A 131 -0.99 -14.68 -1.74
CA LEU A 131 -1.18 -15.08 -3.13
C LEU A 131 -0.20 -16.19 -3.59
N GLU A 132 0.83 -16.46 -2.80
CA GLU A 132 1.93 -17.38 -3.16
C GLU A 132 2.09 -18.53 -2.16
N CYS A 133 1.70 -18.34 -0.89
CA CYS A 133 1.84 -19.34 0.14
C CYS A 133 0.78 -20.45 0.05
N THR A 134 1.15 -21.63 0.49
CA THR A 134 0.25 -22.77 0.64
C THR A 134 -0.34 -22.83 2.07
N ALA A 135 -1.41 -23.59 2.26
CA ALA A 135 -1.96 -23.86 3.60
C ALA A 135 -0.91 -24.49 4.53
N LEU A 136 -0.04 -25.36 3.99
CA LEU A 136 1.04 -25.98 4.75
C LEU A 136 2.08 -24.97 5.24
N ASP A 137 2.42 -23.97 4.43
CA ASP A 137 3.34 -22.89 4.82
C ASP A 137 2.75 -22.10 5.98
N VAL A 138 1.45 -21.77 5.92
CA VAL A 138 0.74 -21.07 7.00
C VAL A 138 0.72 -21.90 8.28
N CYS A 139 0.34 -23.19 8.19
CA CYS A 139 0.33 -24.10 9.34
C CYS A 139 1.71 -24.21 9.99
N THR A 140 2.76 -24.35 9.18
CA THR A 140 4.14 -24.44 9.67
C THR A 140 4.57 -23.17 10.37
N ALA A 141 4.29 -22.01 9.78
CA ALA A 141 4.64 -20.72 10.35
C ALA A 141 3.86 -20.43 11.64
N VAL A 142 2.58 -20.78 11.71
CA VAL A 142 1.75 -20.64 12.93
C VAL A 142 2.24 -21.57 14.05
N LYS A 143 2.60 -22.83 13.75
CA LYS A 143 3.15 -23.79 14.73
C LYS A 143 4.45 -23.31 15.39
N ASN A 144 5.24 -22.50 14.69
CA ASN A 144 6.50 -21.95 15.20
C ASN A 144 6.31 -20.71 16.10
N LEU A 145 5.08 -20.24 16.29
CA LEU A 145 4.77 -19.13 17.20
C LEU A 145 4.49 -19.65 18.62
N ASP A 146 4.39 -18.68 19.54
CA ASP A 146 3.98 -18.95 20.92
C ASP A 146 2.60 -19.63 20.98
N THR A 147 2.51 -20.82 21.59
CA THR A 147 1.30 -21.65 21.69
C THR A 147 0.18 -20.97 22.48
N GLU A 148 0.50 -20.07 23.40
CA GLU A 148 -0.46 -19.29 24.17
C GLU A 148 -1.11 -18.14 23.37
N MET A 149 -0.62 -17.87 22.16
CA MET A 149 -1.15 -16.82 21.31
C MET A 149 -2.50 -17.24 20.69
N PRO A 150 -3.53 -16.37 20.68
CA PRO A 150 -4.76 -16.59 19.93
C PRO A 150 -4.50 -16.77 18.44
N LEU A 151 -5.20 -17.71 17.79
CA LEU A 151 -5.01 -18.05 16.38
C LEU A 151 -5.18 -16.81 15.45
N ASN A 152 -6.17 -15.95 15.72
CA ASN A 152 -6.37 -14.74 14.92
C ASN A 152 -5.16 -13.81 14.95
N LYS A 153 -4.44 -13.71 16.08
CA LYS A 153 -3.22 -12.92 16.19
C LYS A 153 -2.04 -13.60 15.50
N ALA A 154 -1.97 -14.93 15.60
CA ALA A 154 -0.97 -15.71 14.91
C ALA A 154 -1.07 -15.54 13.39
N LEU A 155 -2.26 -15.70 12.83
CA LEU A 155 -2.54 -15.48 11.40
C LEU A 155 -2.18 -14.06 10.97
N LEU A 156 -2.58 -13.05 11.76
CA LEU A 156 -2.27 -11.66 11.45
C LEU A 156 -0.77 -11.36 11.48
N ARG A 157 0.02 -12.07 12.28
CA ARG A 157 1.49 -11.97 12.31
C ARG A 157 2.16 -12.70 11.16
N THR A 158 1.55 -13.79 10.69
CA THR A 158 2.15 -14.73 9.74
C THR A 158 1.85 -14.36 8.30
N ILE A 159 0.64 -13.88 8.01
CA ILE A 159 0.16 -13.70 6.64
C ILE A 159 0.05 -12.21 6.32
N GLU A 160 0.55 -11.83 5.16
CA GLU A 160 0.39 -10.51 4.57
C GLU A 160 -0.98 -10.39 3.87
N GLY A 161 -1.54 -9.18 3.85
CA GLY A 161 -2.77 -8.88 3.11
C GLY A 161 -4.08 -9.29 3.79
N VAL A 162 -4.03 -9.99 4.94
CA VAL A 162 -5.23 -10.35 5.71
C VAL A 162 -5.62 -9.26 6.70
N SER A 163 -6.92 -9.11 6.91
CA SER A 163 -7.47 -8.17 7.90
C SER A 163 -7.75 -8.86 9.24
N PRO A 164 -7.80 -8.11 10.36
CA PRO A 164 -8.16 -8.68 11.66
C PRO A 164 -9.53 -9.36 11.69
N ILE A 165 -10.47 -8.91 10.86
CA ILE A 165 -11.82 -9.51 10.80
C ILE A 165 -11.77 -10.86 10.09
N VAL A 166 -10.98 -10.98 9.01
CA VAL A 166 -10.77 -12.26 8.30
C VAL A 166 -10.08 -13.26 9.22
N CYS A 167 -9.04 -12.85 9.96
CA CYS A 167 -8.36 -13.73 10.91
C CYS A 167 -9.28 -14.24 12.01
N ARG A 168 -10.19 -13.40 12.51
CA ARG A 168 -11.21 -13.81 13.49
C ARG A 168 -12.24 -14.79 12.92
N GLU A 169 -12.64 -14.59 11.68
CA GLU A 169 -13.55 -15.52 11.00
C GLU A 169 -12.90 -16.89 10.79
N ILE A 170 -11.62 -16.92 10.40
CA ILE A 170 -10.86 -18.18 10.28
C ILE A 170 -10.78 -18.86 11.66
N GLU A 171 -10.38 -18.11 12.70
CA GLU A 171 -10.33 -18.63 14.06
C GLU A 171 -11.68 -19.25 14.48
N TYR A 172 -12.78 -18.55 14.28
CA TYR A 172 -14.11 -19.02 14.62
C TYR A 172 -14.45 -20.35 13.89
N LYS A 173 -14.15 -20.42 12.59
CA LYS A 173 -14.42 -21.63 11.79
C LYS A 173 -13.55 -22.82 12.18
N VAL A 174 -12.28 -22.58 12.52
CA VAL A 174 -11.34 -23.64 12.87
C VAL A 174 -11.62 -24.18 14.29
N MET A 175 -11.96 -23.30 15.22
CA MET A 175 -12.07 -23.64 16.63
C MET A 175 -13.41 -24.23 17.04
N GLU A 176 -14.50 -23.97 16.30
CA GLU A 176 -15.85 -24.47 16.61
C GLU A 176 -16.27 -24.32 18.08
N GLY A 177 -15.86 -23.25 18.74
CA GLY A 177 -16.16 -22.98 20.15
C GLY A 177 -15.18 -23.58 21.16
N ALA A 178 -14.06 -24.18 20.71
CA ALA A 178 -12.94 -24.60 21.56
C ALA A 178 -12.08 -23.41 22.01
N THR A 179 -10.93 -23.70 22.64
CA THR A 179 -9.93 -22.66 22.98
C THR A 179 -9.48 -21.90 21.74
N ASN A 180 -9.27 -20.59 21.87
CA ASN A 180 -8.77 -19.75 20.76
C ASN A 180 -7.23 -19.71 20.68
N LYS A 181 -6.52 -20.50 21.49
CA LYS A 181 -5.05 -20.57 21.48
C LYS A 181 -4.55 -21.55 20.44
N ILE A 182 -3.32 -21.34 19.95
CA ILE A 182 -2.69 -22.21 18.94
C ILE A 182 -2.64 -23.66 19.39
N GLU A 183 -2.42 -23.92 20.67
CA GLU A 183 -2.39 -25.26 21.24
C GLU A 183 -3.66 -26.09 20.95
N GLY A 184 -4.82 -25.42 20.86
CA GLY A 184 -6.10 -26.08 20.56
C GLY A 184 -6.44 -26.15 19.06
N VAL A 185 -5.55 -25.72 18.17
CA VAL A 185 -5.83 -25.67 16.73
C VAL A 185 -5.79 -27.08 16.12
N LEU A 186 -6.86 -27.47 15.46
CA LEU A 186 -6.86 -28.61 14.57
C LEU A 186 -6.32 -28.19 13.20
N PHE A 187 -5.02 -28.41 13.01
CA PHE A 187 -4.30 -27.93 11.81
C PHE A 187 -4.82 -28.53 10.49
N ASP A 188 -5.57 -29.63 10.55
CA ASP A 188 -6.23 -30.20 9.38
C ASP A 188 -7.38 -29.31 8.85
N ARG A 189 -7.83 -28.33 9.65
CA ARG A 189 -8.91 -27.41 9.30
C ARG A 189 -8.42 -26.01 8.91
N LEU A 190 -7.14 -25.72 9.09
CA LEU A 190 -6.53 -24.43 8.76
C LEU A 190 -6.07 -24.42 7.30
#